data_f61012dd9617baaa366600b26e1341f8
#
_entry.id   f61012dd9617baaa366600b26e1341f8
#
_cell.length_a   1.000
_cell.length_b   1.000
_cell.length_c   1.000
_cell.angle_alpha   90.00
_cell.angle_beta   90.00
_cell.angle_gamma   90.00
#
_symmetry.space_group_name_H-M   'P 1'
#
loop_
_entity.id
_entity.type
_entity.pdbx_description
1 polymer ?
#
loop_
_entity_poly.entity_id
_entity_poly.type
_entity_poly.pdbx_seq_one_letter_code
_entity_poly.pdbx_strand_id
1 'polypeptide(L)'
;KALITMFKNAGFNAIRVPITWYPHMEAKFTTSPWNPETDPIGTQIQAAWMQRVHEVVDYVISKGMYCIINVHHDTGTSNTHWLIADETNYAQEHERFEAVWAQIANEFRDYDEHLLFEGYNEMLDANNSWSYASSENAGKYSSTAASAAYNAINSYAQSFVNAVRATGGNNAQRNLIVNTYAACCGMGTWNSHLQDPLKQMQLPTDNASGHLIFEVHSYPSLNNGLNSAKSSIDQMMAAVEAHLASKGAPVIFGEWGVPDDENENDCTNKNADMQAFVRYFVEQAKTRGFGTFYWMGLSDGNHRTVPEFNQPDLVEAIVKGYYGNDGYTGVTPVSTAPQMANGRLYDLQGRRVTHPRKGLYVSNGRLVSR
;
A
#
# COMPACT_ATOMS: atom_id res chain seq x y z
N LYS A 1 -15.33 -7.76 4.31
CA LYS A 1 -15.98 -6.66 5.06
C LYS A 1 -15.60 -6.67 6.54
N ALA A 2 -15.77 -7.80 7.26
CA ALA A 2 -15.42 -7.89 8.68
C ALA A 2 -13.96 -7.55 8.97
N LEU A 3 -13.02 -8.05 8.16
CA LEU A 3 -11.61 -7.75 8.25
C LEU A 3 -11.33 -6.23 8.17
N ILE A 4 -11.89 -5.54 7.18
CA ILE A 4 -11.73 -4.08 7.02
C ILE A 4 -12.29 -3.33 8.24
N THR A 5 -13.44 -3.77 8.75
CA THR A 5 -14.03 -3.19 9.98
C THR A 5 -13.11 -3.37 11.19
N MET A 6 -12.46 -4.52 11.30
CA MET A 6 -11.49 -4.81 12.35
C MET A 6 -10.31 -3.85 12.32
N PHE A 7 -9.68 -3.64 11.13
CA PHE A 7 -8.58 -2.68 10.97
C PHE A 7 -9.02 -1.25 11.29
N LYS A 8 -10.21 -0.83 10.83
CA LYS A 8 -10.76 0.49 11.18
C LYS A 8 -10.91 0.67 12.68
N ASN A 9 -11.48 -0.33 13.35
CA ASN A 9 -11.71 -0.29 14.80
C ASN A 9 -10.40 -0.30 15.60
N ALA A 10 -9.33 -0.86 15.06
CA ALA A 10 -8.00 -0.84 15.67
C ALA A 10 -7.30 0.52 15.54
N GLY A 11 -7.81 1.43 14.69
CA GLY A 11 -7.25 2.77 14.50
C GLY A 11 -6.55 3.00 13.16
N PHE A 12 -6.52 2.01 12.27
CA PHE A 12 -6.02 2.23 10.91
C PHE A 12 -6.99 3.12 10.13
N ASN A 13 -6.44 4.03 9.31
CA ASN A 13 -7.21 5.02 8.57
C ASN A 13 -7.07 4.87 7.04
N ALA A 14 -6.21 3.98 6.58
CA ALA A 14 -5.99 3.71 5.16
C ALA A 14 -5.67 2.23 4.92
N ILE A 15 -6.00 1.74 3.73
CA ILE A 15 -5.63 0.40 3.26
C ILE A 15 -5.09 0.53 1.83
N ARG A 16 -3.90 -0.01 1.62
CA ARG A 16 -3.34 -0.23 0.28
C ARG A 16 -3.76 -1.61 -0.19
N VAL A 17 -4.37 -1.69 -1.37
CA VAL A 17 -4.92 -2.90 -1.96
C VAL A 17 -4.10 -3.23 -3.20
N PRO A 18 -3.17 -4.20 -3.12
CA PRO A 18 -2.38 -4.62 -4.28
C PRO A 18 -3.26 -5.34 -5.29
N ILE A 19 -3.19 -4.89 -6.55
CA ILE A 19 -4.00 -5.44 -7.65
C ILE A 19 -3.10 -5.79 -8.83
N THR A 20 -3.16 -7.03 -9.27
CA THR A 20 -2.53 -7.50 -10.50
C THR A 20 -3.56 -7.53 -11.61
N TRP A 21 -3.29 -6.87 -12.71
CA TRP A 21 -4.26 -6.70 -13.81
C TRP A 21 -4.05 -7.67 -14.95
N TYR A 22 -2.78 -8.00 -15.26
CA TYR A 22 -2.43 -8.82 -16.41
C TYR A 22 -3.22 -10.13 -16.52
N PRO A 23 -3.34 -10.96 -15.46
CA PRO A 23 -4.08 -12.23 -15.54
C PRO A 23 -5.58 -12.05 -15.77
N HIS A 24 -6.07 -10.83 -15.69
CA HIS A 24 -7.48 -10.46 -15.78
C HIS A 24 -7.78 -9.56 -16.98
N MET A 25 -6.89 -9.52 -17.96
CA MET A 25 -7.15 -8.91 -19.26
C MET A 25 -7.88 -9.90 -20.17
N GLU A 26 -8.64 -9.39 -21.14
CA GLU A 26 -9.45 -10.25 -22.05
C GLU A 26 -8.63 -11.03 -23.06
N ALA A 27 -7.36 -10.69 -23.27
CA ALA A 27 -6.46 -11.53 -24.03
C ALA A 27 -6.37 -12.91 -23.36
N LYS A 28 -6.72 -13.92 -24.13
CA LYS A 28 -6.71 -15.30 -23.61
C LYS A 28 -5.28 -15.75 -23.37
N PHE A 29 -4.99 -16.08 -22.13
CA PHE A 29 -3.83 -16.90 -21.81
C PHE A 29 -4.11 -18.30 -22.32
N THR A 30 -3.40 -18.72 -23.33
CA THR A 30 -3.54 -20.05 -23.90
C THR A 30 -2.66 -21.08 -23.21
N THR A 31 -1.72 -20.61 -22.40
CA THR A 31 -0.72 -21.43 -21.70
C THR A 31 -0.64 -21.08 -20.22
N SER A 32 -0.38 -22.12 -19.40
CA SER A 32 -0.07 -21.94 -17.98
C SER A 32 1.22 -22.71 -17.67
N PRO A 33 2.28 -22.07 -17.20
CA PRO A 33 2.39 -20.65 -16.85
C PRO A 33 2.39 -19.74 -18.10
N TRP A 34 1.97 -18.50 -17.92
CA TRP A 34 2.02 -17.48 -18.95
C TRP A 34 3.44 -17.28 -19.49
N ASN A 35 3.52 -17.14 -20.81
CA ASN A 35 4.76 -16.84 -21.50
C ASN A 35 4.68 -15.44 -22.14
N PRO A 36 5.47 -14.46 -21.66
CA PRO A 36 5.43 -13.09 -22.18
C PRO A 36 5.79 -12.99 -23.67
N GLU A 37 6.50 -14.00 -24.22
CA GLU A 37 6.93 -14.01 -25.62
C GLU A 37 5.82 -14.48 -26.58
N THR A 38 4.91 -15.33 -26.09
CA THR A 38 3.91 -16.00 -26.94
C THR A 38 2.47 -15.63 -26.63
N ASP A 39 2.18 -15.16 -25.42
CA ASP A 39 0.82 -14.87 -25.00
C ASP A 39 0.52 -13.36 -25.17
N PRO A 40 -0.38 -12.99 -26.08
CA PRO A 40 -0.67 -11.59 -26.36
C PRO A 40 -1.32 -10.94 -25.13
N ILE A 41 -0.83 -9.76 -24.74
CA ILE A 41 -1.47 -8.93 -23.73
C ILE A 41 -2.55 -8.09 -24.40
N GLY A 42 -3.82 -8.37 -24.09
CA GLY A 42 -4.93 -7.46 -24.38
C GLY A 42 -4.84 -6.21 -23.50
N THR A 43 -5.49 -5.15 -23.93
CA THR A 43 -5.61 -3.93 -23.12
C THR A 43 -6.92 -3.88 -22.34
N GLN A 44 -7.90 -4.66 -22.72
CA GLN A 44 -9.23 -4.65 -22.12
C GLN A 44 -9.24 -5.47 -20.83
N ILE A 45 -9.58 -4.82 -19.72
CA ILE A 45 -9.74 -5.46 -18.42
C ILE A 45 -11.07 -6.22 -18.39
N GLN A 46 -11.06 -7.46 -17.90
CA GLN A 46 -12.27 -8.27 -17.74
C GLN A 46 -13.27 -7.58 -16.79
N ALA A 47 -14.51 -7.45 -17.23
CA ALA A 47 -15.57 -6.78 -16.46
C ALA A 47 -15.76 -7.42 -15.07
N ALA A 48 -15.68 -8.75 -14.97
CA ALA A 48 -15.81 -9.45 -13.68
C ALA A 48 -14.68 -9.10 -12.70
N TRP A 49 -13.46 -8.89 -13.19
CA TRP A 49 -12.34 -8.45 -12.34
C TRP A 49 -12.52 -7.00 -11.89
N MET A 50 -12.86 -6.11 -12.82
CA MET A 50 -13.13 -4.71 -12.48
C MET A 50 -14.25 -4.60 -11.43
N GLN A 51 -15.34 -5.37 -11.59
CA GLN A 51 -16.41 -5.46 -10.59
C GLN A 51 -15.89 -5.92 -9.23
N ARG A 52 -14.97 -6.90 -9.21
CA ARG A 52 -14.38 -7.37 -7.94
C ARG A 52 -13.52 -6.31 -7.26
N VAL A 53 -12.72 -5.57 -8.03
CA VAL A 53 -11.93 -4.45 -7.51
C VAL A 53 -12.85 -3.37 -6.94
N HIS A 54 -13.93 -3.04 -7.66
CA HIS A 54 -14.95 -2.09 -7.23
C HIS A 54 -15.53 -2.46 -5.85
N GLU A 55 -15.93 -3.73 -5.68
CA GLU A 55 -16.44 -4.23 -4.38
C GLU A 55 -15.43 -4.06 -3.24
N VAL A 56 -14.14 -4.32 -3.49
CA VAL A 56 -13.10 -4.20 -2.45
C VAL A 56 -12.87 -2.73 -2.08
N VAL A 57 -12.80 -1.85 -3.08
CA VAL A 57 -12.70 -0.39 -2.86
C VAL A 57 -13.87 0.10 -2.01
N ASP A 58 -15.10 -0.30 -2.35
CA ASP A 58 -16.31 0.05 -1.59
C ASP A 58 -16.25 -0.46 -0.15
N TYR A 59 -15.67 -1.65 0.09
CA TYR A 59 -15.51 -2.14 1.47
C TYR A 59 -14.63 -1.22 2.31
N VAL A 60 -13.59 -0.65 1.73
CA VAL A 60 -12.66 0.24 2.42
C VAL A 60 -13.30 1.62 2.62
N ILE A 61 -13.77 2.24 1.54
CA ILE A 61 -14.31 3.61 1.56
C ILE A 61 -15.59 3.70 2.40
N SER A 62 -16.48 2.67 2.37
CA SER A 62 -17.67 2.63 3.22
C SER A 62 -17.38 2.66 4.71
N LYS A 63 -16.13 2.47 5.13
CA LYS A 63 -15.67 2.61 6.53
C LYS A 63 -15.05 3.98 6.83
N GLY A 64 -15.09 4.92 5.89
CA GLY A 64 -14.41 6.21 6.00
C GLY A 64 -12.90 6.06 6.10
N MET A 65 -12.34 5.13 5.34
CA MET A 65 -10.88 4.90 5.24
C MET A 65 -10.41 5.28 3.84
N TYR A 66 -9.18 5.75 3.75
CA TYR A 66 -8.51 5.90 2.46
C TYR A 66 -8.19 4.55 1.85
N CYS A 67 -8.31 4.46 0.53
CA CYS A 67 -8.01 3.27 -0.25
C CYS A 67 -6.98 3.62 -1.32
N ILE A 68 -5.89 2.87 -1.40
CA ILE A 68 -4.94 2.93 -2.50
C ILE A 68 -5.13 1.68 -3.34
N ILE A 69 -5.29 1.84 -4.66
CA ILE A 69 -5.23 0.75 -5.64
C ILE A 69 -4.09 1.00 -6.61
N ASN A 70 -3.46 -0.08 -7.09
CA ASN A 70 -2.25 0.01 -7.89
C ASN A 70 -2.21 -0.99 -9.06
N VAL A 71 -1.13 -0.92 -9.82
CA VAL A 71 -0.65 -1.96 -10.74
C VAL A 71 0.50 -2.69 -10.05
N HIS A 72 0.24 -3.91 -9.51
CA HIS A 72 1.13 -4.57 -8.54
C HIS A 72 2.09 -5.58 -9.19
N HIS A 73 1.71 -6.86 -9.29
CA HIS A 73 2.56 -7.90 -9.88
C HIS A 73 2.59 -7.90 -11.43
N ASP A 74 2.09 -6.86 -12.03
CA ASP A 74 2.39 -6.48 -13.42
C ASP A 74 3.83 -5.97 -13.55
N THR A 75 4.52 -5.80 -12.41
CA THR A 75 5.91 -5.38 -12.22
C THR A 75 6.69 -6.38 -11.37
N GLY A 76 7.97 -6.15 -11.15
CA GLY A 76 8.82 -6.94 -10.25
C GLY A 76 9.29 -8.25 -10.87
N THR A 77 9.40 -9.31 -10.05
CA THR A 77 9.89 -10.63 -10.45
C THR A 77 8.78 -11.65 -10.66
N SER A 78 7.52 -11.25 -10.58
CA SER A 78 6.37 -12.11 -10.81
C SER A 78 6.36 -12.66 -12.24
N ASN A 79 5.82 -13.86 -12.43
CA ASN A 79 5.57 -14.43 -13.76
C ASN A 79 4.44 -13.71 -14.52
N THR A 80 3.80 -12.73 -13.93
CA THR A 80 2.78 -11.87 -14.55
C THR A 80 3.30 -10.49 -14.93
N HIS A 81 4.58 -10.19 -14.64
CA HIS A 81 5.15 -8.89 -14.97
C HIS A 81 5.29 -8.69 -16.49
N TRP A 82 4.95 -7.51 -16.95
CA TRP A 82 5.10 -7.04 -18.31
C TRP A 82 5.66 -5.63 -18.39
N LEU A 83 5.63 -4.92 -17.24
CA LEU A 83 6.22 -3.60 -17.08
C LEU A 83 7.64 -3.74 -16.54
N ILE A 84 8.60 -3.25 -17.28
CA ILE A 84 10.03 -3.33 -16.98
C ILE A 84 10.60 -1.92 -17.03
N ALA A 85 11.43 -1.57 -16.04
CA ALA A 85 12.14 -0.30 -15.97
C ALA A 85 13.30 -0.27 -16.98
N ASP A 86 12.98 -0.13 -18.25
CA ASP A 86 13.88 -0.08 -19.39
C ASP A 86 13.27 0.79 -20.50
N GLU A 87 14.09 1.62 -21.14
CA GLU A 87 13.61 2.55 -22.19
C GLU A 87 13.02 1.81 -23.39
N THR A 88 13.54 0.61 -23.72
CA THR A 88 12.99 -0.22 -24.81
C THR A 88 11.62 -0.76 -24.46
N ASN A 89 11.46 -1.28 -23.25
CA ASN A 89 10.15 -1.74 -22.76
C ASN A 89 9.16 -0.57 -22.69
N TYR A 90 9.58 0.58 -22.15
CA TYR A 90 8.73 1.75 -22.15
C TYR A 90 8.24 2.12 -23.55
N ALA A 91 9.13 2.17 -24.53
CA ALA A 91 8.77 2.49 -25.91
C ALA A 91 7.75 1.51 -26.51
N GLN A 92 7.75 0.25 -26.07
CA GLN A 92 6.83 -0.80 -26.54
C GLN A 92 5.51 -0.82 -25.78
N GLU A 93 5.52 -0.56 -24.47
CA GLU A 93 4.41 -0.86 -23.56
C GLU A 93 3.68 0.37 -23.00
N HIS A 94 4.20 1.59 -23.16
CA HIS A 94 3.62 2.77 -22.53
C HIS A 94 2.16 3.02 -22.98
N GLU A 95 1.84 2.84 -24.25
CA GLU A 95 0.46 3.03 -24.75
C GLU A 95 -0.51 2.01 -24.11
N ARG A 96 -0.05 0.78 -23.91
CA ARG A 96 -0.84 -0.25 -23.23
C ARG A 96 -1.01 0.09 -21.74
N PHE A 97 0.04 0.53 -21.10
CA PHE A 97 0.00 0.98 -19.70
C PHE A 97 -0.97 2.16 -19.50
N GLU A 98 -0.92 3.15 -20.39
CA GLU A 98 -1.84 4.28 -20.41
C GLU A 98 -3.29 3.82 -20.64
N ALA A 99 -3.52 2.89 -21.56
CA ALA A 99 -4.85 2.34 -21.83
C ALA A 99 -5.43 1.55 -20.64
N VAL A 100 -4.60 0.82 -19.91
CA VAL A 100 -5.00 0.14 -18.65
C VAL A 100 -5.39 1.17 -17.59
N TRP A 101 -4.56 2.20 -17.37
CA TRP A 101 -4.87 3.25 -16.41
C TRP A 101 -6.08 4.09 -16.79
N ALA A 102 -6.29 4.35 -18.07
CA ALA A 102 -7.49 5.04 -18.54
C ALA A 102 -8.77 4.27 -18.21
N GLN A 103 -8.76 2.93 -18.35
CA GLN A 103 -9.90 2.08 -17.96
C GLN A 103 -10.14 2.14 -16.46
N ILE A 104 -9.09 1.93 -15.64
CA ILE A 104 -9.19 2.01 -14.18
C ILE A 104 -9.70 3.39 -13.76
N ALA A 105 -9.10 4.44 -14.27
CA ALA A 105 -9.46 5.80 -13.90
C ALA A 105 -10.89 6.18 -14.30
N ASN A 106 -11.37 5.74 -15.46
CA ASN A 106 -12.75 5.97 -15.88
C ASN A 106 -13.75 5.23 -15.00
N GLU A 107 -13.46 3.98 -14.60
CA GLU A 107 -14.34 3.19 -13.71
C GLU A 107 -14.53 3.88 -12.36
N PHE A 108 -13.46 4.42 -11.81
CA PHE A 108 -13.48 5.07 -10.49
C PHE A 108 -13.55 6.60 -10.54
N ARG A 109 -13.98 7.15 -11.68
CA ARG A 109 -13.95 8.59 -11.95
C ARG A 109 -14.73 9.45 -10.93
N ASP A 110 -15.84 8.93 -10.44
CA ASP A 110 -16.74 9.64 -9.54
C ASP A 110 -16.45 9.41 -8.05
N TYR A 111 -15.45 8.60 -7.72
CA TYR A 111 -14.99 8.43 -6.34
C TYR A 111 -14.30 9.69 -5.84
N ASP A 112 -14.53 10.00 -4.56
CA ASP A 112 -13.94 11.16 -3.89
C ASP A 112 -12.43 10.98 -3.55
N GLU A 113 -11.92 11.88 -2.73
CA GLU A 113 -10.50 11.93 -2.32
C GLU A 113 -10.05 10.75 -1.46
N HIS A 114 -10.97 9.92 -0.97
CA HIS A 114 -10.61 8.71 -0.21
C HIS A 114 -10.01 7.61 -1.10
N LEU A 115 -10.20 7.67 -2.42
CA LEU A 115 -9.55 6.76 -3.35
C LEU A 115 -8.32 7.41 -3.98
N LEU A 116 -7.16 6.79 -3.81
CA LEU A 116 -5.90 7.18 -4.42
C LEU A 116 -5.46 6.12 -5.43
N PHE A 117 -4.71 6.54 -6.44
CA PHE A 117 -4.11 5.64 -7.42
C PHE A 117 -2.59 5.65 -7.30
N GLU A 118 -1.99 4.46 -7.33
CA GLU A 118 -0.55 4.23 -7.35
C GLU A 118 -0.16 3.62 -8.69
N GLY A 119 0.70 4.29 -9.44
CA GLY A 119 0.96 4.01 -10.84
C GLY A 119 1.48 2.60 -11.11
N TYR A 120 2.39 2.12 -10.30
CA TYR A 120 3.05 0.82 -10.40
C TYR A 120 3.72 0.49 -9.07
N ASN A 121 3.96 -0.81 -8.82
CA ASN A 121 4.60 -1.29 -7.60
C ASN A 121 6.15 -1.24 -7.71
N GLU A 122 6.82 -2.35 -7.57
CA GLU A 122 8.28 -2.52 -7.58
C GLU A 122 8.77 -2.84 -9.00
N MET A 123 8.89 -1.83 -9.85
CA MET A 123 9.32 -2.05 -11.24
C MET A 123 10.84 -2.14 -11.32
N LEU A 124 11.32 -3.30 -11.77
CA LEU A 124 12.74 -3.62 -11.97
C LEU A 124 13.13 -3.55 -13.45
N ASP A 125 14.43 -3.51 -13.73
CA ASP A 125 14.95 -3.69 -15.08
C ASP A 125 14.80 -5.13 -15.60
N ALA A 126 15.12 -5.37 -16.87
CA ALA A 126 15.01 -6.67 -17.51
C ALA A 126 15.87 -7.78 -16.86
N ASN A 127 16.85 -7.41 -16.06
CA ASN A 127 17.70 -8.35 -15.34
C ASN A 127 17.22 -8.59 -13.90
N ASN A 128 16.09 -8.05 -13.51
CA ASN A 128 15.59 -8.03 -12.14
C ASN A 128 16.65 -7.52 -11.15
N SER A 129 17.31 -6.42 -11.50
CA SER A 129 18.50 -5.95 -10.82
C SER A 129 18.13 -5.10 -9.60
N TRP A 130 18.36 -5.65 -8.43
CA TRP A 130 18.32 -4.89 -7.18
C TRP A 130 19.63 -4.16 -6.87
N SER A 131 20.66 -4.27 -7.73
CA SER A 131 21.98 -3.67 -7.50
C SER A 131 21.96 -2.15 -7.48
N TYR A 132 20.97 -1.51 -8.11
CA TYR A 132 20.79 -0.06 -8.10
C TYR A 132 20.18 0.40 -6.78
N ALA A 133 19.75 -0.53 -5.95
CA ALA A 133 19.06 -0.29 -4.71
C ALA A 133 19.47 -1.22 -3.56
N SER A 134 20.10 -2.38 -3.84
CA SER A 134 20.56 -3.34 -2.86
C SER A 134 21.96 -3.88 -3.19
N SER A 135 22.60 -4.52 -2.20
CA SER A 135 23.90 -5.13 -2.37
C SER A 135 23.90 -6.47 -3.14
N GLU A 136 22.75 -7.09 -3.36
CA GLU A 136 22.64 -8.45 -3.93
C GLU A 136 23.36 -8.59 -5.28
N ASN A 137 23.31 -7.55 -6.10
CA ASN A 137 23.92 -7.51 -7.41
C ASN A 137 25.01 -6.44 -7.56
N ALA A 138 25.61 -5.96 -6.47
CA ALA A 138 26.57 -4.85 -6.48
C ALA A 138 27.68 -5.01 -7.52
N GLY A 139 28.17 -6.24 -7.75
CA GLY A 139 29.17 -6.53 -8.79
C GLY A 139 28.65 -6.45 -10.23
N LYS A 140 27.36 -6.28 -10.46
CA LYS A 140 26.73 -6.19 -11.78
C LYS A 140 26.26 -4.77 -12.11
N TYR A 141 26.53 -3.78 -11.25
CA TYR A 141 26.12 -2.42 -11.51
C TYR A 141 26.68 -1.88 -12.83
N SER A 142 25.80 -1.28 -13.61
CA SER A 142 26.13 -0.57 -14.85
C SER A 142 25.45 0.80 -14.83
N SER A 143 26.23 1.88 -14.89
CA SER A 143 25.69 3.24 -14.89
C SER A 143 24.77 3.52 -16.08
N THR A 144 25.05 2.91 -17.22
CA THR A 144 24.21 3.04 -18.43
C THR A 144 22.86 2.35 -18.21
N ALA A 145 22.86 1.11 -17.72
CA ALA A 145 21.62 0.38 -17.45
C ALA A 145 20.80 1.05 -16.31
N ALA A 146 21.47 1.53 -15.26
CA ALA A 146 20.82 2.28 -14.20
C ALA A 146 20.15 3.56 -14.70
N SER A 147 20.85 4.34 -15.53
CA SER A 147 20.28 5.56 -16.12
C SER A 147 19.08 5.25 -17.01
N ALA A 148 19.14 4.22 -17.84
CA ALA A 148 18.00 3.78 -18.66
C ALA A 148 16.80 3.36 -17.79
N ALA A 149 17.04 2.64 -16.69
CA ALA A 149 16.00 2.24 -15.76
C ALA A 149 15.34 3.46 -15.06
N TYR A 150 16.12 4.43 -14.59
CA TYR A 150 15.57 5.64 -13.95
C TYR A 150 14.80 6.51 -14.94
N ASN A 151 15.28 6.64 -16.18
CA ASN A 151 14.55 7.35 -17.25
C ASN A 151 13.22 6.67 -17.54
N ALA A 152 13.19 5.34 -17.63
CA ALA A 152 11.97 4.59 -17.85
C ALA A 152 10.96 4.78 -16.70
N ILE A 153 11.41 4.69 -15.43
CA ILE A 153 10.56 4.97 -14.26
C ILE A 153 9.94 6.37 -14.34
N ASN A 154 10.73 7.39 -14.62
CA ASN A 154 10.22 8.76 -14.76
C ASN A 154 9.21 8.88 -15.92
N SER A 155 9.46 8.18 -17.03
CA SER A 155 8.56 8.17 -18.17
C SER A 155 7.25 7.46 -17.87
N TYR A 156 7.27 6.30 -17.22
CA TYR A 156 6.06 5.61 -16.76
C TYR A 156 5.28 6.43 -15.72
N ALA A 157 5.96 7.12 -14.81
CA ALA A 157 5.33 8.03 -13.86
C ALA A 157 4.57 9.15 -14.57
N GLN A 158 5.19 9.75 -15.59
CA GLN A 158 4.54 10.81 -16.39
C GLN A 158 3.36 10.28 -17.20
N SER A 159 3.50 9.10 -17.86
CA SER A 159 2.43 8.45 -18.61
C SER A 159 1.23 8.16 -17.72
N PHE A 160 1.46 7.64 -16.51
CA PHE A 160 0.42 7.39 -15.51
C PHE A 160 -0.36 8.67 -15.17
N VAL A 161 0.34 9.73 -14.81
CA VAL A 161 -0.29 11.01 -14.47
C VAL A 161 -1.12 11.53 -15.65
N ASN A 162 -0.57 11.52 -16.86
CA ASN A 162 -1.26 11.99 -18.06
C ASN A 162 -2.53 11.16 -18.34
N ALA A 163 -2.42 9.83 -18.29
CA ALA A 163 -3.56 8.93 -18.55
C ALA A 163 -4.71 9.14 -17.56
N VAL A 164 -4.40 9.24 -16.26
CA VAL A 164 -5.42 9.47 -15.24
C VAL A 164 -6.05 10.86 -15.38
N ARG A 165 -5.25 11.92 -15.53
CA ARG A 165 -5.75 13.31 -15.67
C ARG A 165 -6.64 13.49 -16.89
N ALA A 166 -6.33 12.82 -18.00
CA ALA A 166 -7.12 12.87 -19.24
C ALA A 166 -8.56 12.37 -19.07
N THR A 167 -8.84 11.54 -18.09
CA THR A 167 -10.20 11.04 -17.83
C THR A 167 -11.12 12.09 -17.20
N GLY A 168 -10.60 13.15 -16.60
CA GLY A 168 -11.38 14.25 -16.01
C GLY A 168 -12.19 13.84 -14.79
N GLY A 169 -13.29 14.56 -14.52
CA GLY A 169 -14.08 14.33 -13.30
C GLY A 169 -13.24 14.51 -12.03
N ASN A 170 -13.46 13.68 -11.00
CA ASN A 170 -12.68 13.74 -9.77
C ASN A 170 -11.21 13.34 -9.98
N ASN A 171 -10.89 12.65 -11.07
CA ASN A 171 -9.50 12.31 -11.40
C ASN A 171 -8.66 13.55 -11.77
N ALA A 172 -9.29 14.66 -12.11
CA ALA A 172 -8.57 15.92 -12.35
C ALA A 172 -7.83 16.44 -11.09
N GLN A 173 -8.27 16.03 -9.90
CA GLN A 173 -7.71 16.43 -8.60
C GLN A 173 -7.38 15.21 -7.70
N ARG A 174 -7.46 14.00 -8.22
CA ARG A 174 -7.16 12.79 -7.45
C ARG A 174 -5.71 12.76 -7.03
N ASN A 175 -5.43 12.35 -5.79
CA ASN A 175 -4.06 12.11 -5.35
C ASN A 175 -3.49 10.88 -6.08
N LEU A 176 -2.35 11.08 -6.73
CA LEU A 176 -1.63 10.08 -7.51
C LEU A 176 -0.28 9.78 -6.87
N ILE A 177 0.09 8.51 -6.85
CA ILE A 177 1.28 8.01 -6.18
C ILE A 177 2.22 7.43 -7.23
N VAL A 178 3.49 7.81 -7.16
CA VAL A 178 4.55 7.32 -8.06
C VAL A 178 5.73 6.80 -7.25
N ASN A 179 6.19 5.61 -7.61
CA ASN A 179 7.24 4.89 -6.91
C ASN A 179 8.62 5.18 -7.53
N THR A 180 9.66 5.14 -6.69
CA THR A 180 11.04 5.11 -7.18
C THR A 180 11.33 3.78 -7.90
N TYR A 181 12.49 3.67 -8.57
CA TYR A 181 12.95 2.39 -9.10
C TYR A 181 12.90 1.31 -8.01
N ALA A 182 12.22 0.19 -8.29
CA ALA A 182 12.01 -0.92 -7.35
C ALA A 182 11.38 -0.49 -6.01
N ALA A 183 10.68 0.64 -5.97
CA ALA A 183 10.20 1.30 -4.76
C ALA A 183 11.29 1.53 -3.69
N CYS A 184 12.55 1.67 -4.08
CA CYS A 184 13.69 1.74 -3.18
C CYS A 184 13.69 2.99 -2.33
N CYS A 185 13.99 2.79 -1.03
CA CYS A 185 14.06 3.84 -0.01
C CYS A 185 15.48 4.35 0.28
N GLY A 186 16.49 3.88 -0.46
CA GLY A 186 17.88 4.30 -0.28
C GLY A 186 18.54 3.81 1.02
N MET A 187 18.04 2.73 1.62
CA MET A 187 18.55 2.19 2.89
C MET A 187 19.92 1.52 2.75
N GLY A 188 20.81 1.82 3.69
CA GLY A 188 22.13 1.17 3.80
C GLY A 188 23.28 2.05 3.31
N THR A 189 24.50 1.59 3.58
CA THR A 189 25.74 2.30 3.25
C THR A 189 26.77 1.42 2.52
N TRP A 190 26.41 0.16 2.25
CA TRP A 190 27.32 -0.83 1.65
C TRP A 190 27.51 -0.68 0.14
N ASN A 191 26.67 0.14 -0.52
CA ASN A 191 26.74 0.42 -1.93
C ASN A 191 26.54 1.92 -2.18
N SER A 192 27.44 2.55 -2.92
CA SER A 192 27.38 3.99 -3.24
C SER A 192 26.16 4.39 -4.07
N HIS A 193 25.48 3.43 -4.71
CA HIS A 193 24.34 3.63 -5.59
C HIS A 193 22.98 3.45 -4.93
N LEU A 194 22.94 3.08 -3.64
CA LEU A 194 21.67 2.82 -2.93
C LEU A 194 20.69 4.00 -2.92
N GLN A 195 21.21 5.22 -2.89
CA GLN A 195 20.38 6.42 -2.88
C GLN A 195 20.07 6.96 -4.28
N ASP A 196 20.63 6.38 -5.33
CA ASP A 196 20.42 6.85 -6.69
C ASP A 196 18.94 6.77 -7.13
N PRO A 197 18.15 5.74 -6.79
CA PRO A 197 16.71 5.73 -7.06
C PRO A 197 15.99 6.97 -6.51
N LEU A 198 16.34 7.42 -5.30
CA LEU A 198 15.76 8.62 -4.69
C LEU A 198 16.19 9.89 -5.43
N LYS A 199 17.49 9.98 -5.74
CA LYS A 199 18.09 11.16 -6.38
C LYS A 199 17.59 11.34 -7.81
N GLN A 200 17.44 10.23 -8.56
CA GLN A 200 17.09 10.24 -9.99
C GLN A 200 15.57 10.29 -10.23
N MET A 201 14.74 9.95 -9.24
CA MET A 201 13.30 10.12 -9.36
C MET A 201 12.93 11.58 -9.58
N GLN A 202 12.07 11.85 -10.55
CA GLN A 202 11.57 13.18 -10.85
C GLN A 202 10.10 13.30 -10.40
N LEU A 203 9.71 14.49 -9.97
CA LEU A 203 8.30 14.78 -9.77
C LEU A 203 7.66 14.97 -11.16
N PRO A 204 6.65 14.17 -11.54
CA PRO A 204 5.96 14.36 -12.81
C PRO A 204 5.35 15.76 -12.94
N THR A 205 5.28 16.26 -14.15
CA THR A 205 4.51 17.48 -14.46
C THR A 205 3.02 17.16 -14.30
N ASP A 206 2.31 17.93 -13.48
CA ASP A 206 0.89 17.78 -13.23
C ASP A 206 0.19 19.15 -13.18
N ASN A 207 -0.95 19.25 -13.85
CA ASN A 207 -1.79 20.45 -13.78
C ASN A 207 -2.53 20.58 -12.43
N ALA A 208 -2.66 19.47 -11.69
CA ALA A 208 -3.23 19.44 -10.35
C ALA A 208 -2.12 19.62 -9.29
N SER A 209 -1.81 20.87 -8.96
CA SER A 209 -0.77 21.19 -7.99
C SER A 209 -1.07 20.58 -6.61
N GLY A 210 -0.07 19.90 -6.01
CA GLY A 210 -0.17 19.33 -4.68
C GLY A 210 -0.91 17.99 -4.59
N HIS A 211 -1.16 17.32 -5.72
CA HIS A 211 -1.85 16.04 -5.80
C HIS A 211 -0.95 14.87 -6.24
N LEU A 212 0.36 15.03 -6.14
CA LEU A 212 1.33 13.96 -6.36
C LEU A 212 1.96 13.55 -5.03
N ILE A 213 2.21 12.26 -4.88
CA ILE A 213 2.82 11.63 -3.71
C ILE A 213 3.92 10.70 -4.22
N PHE A 214 5.08 10.71 -3.56
CA PHE A 214 6.11 9.70 -3.78
C PHE A 214 5.89 8.49 -2.88
N GLU A 215 6.28 7.33 -3.37
CA GLU A 215 6.25 6.09 -2.60
C GLU A 215 7.58 5.37 -2.62
N VAL A 216 7.92 4.78 -1.48
CA VAL A 216 9.06 3.88 -1.29
C VAL A 216 8.66 2.72 -0.40
N HIS A 217 9.39 1.59 -0.50
CA HIS A 217 9.26 0.43 0.37
C HIS A 217 10.49 0.29 1.26
N SER A 218 10.33 -0.28 2.46
CA SER A 218 11.43 -0.42 3.41
C SER A 218 11.24 -1.62 4.34
N TYR A 219 12.21 -2.53 4.32
CA TYR A 219 12.24 -3.71 5.20
C TYR A 219 13.54 -3.75 6.01
N PRO A 220 13.72 -2.85 7.01
CA PRO A 220 14.93 -2.82 7.81
C PRO A 220 15.03 -4.07 8.69
N SER A 221 16.24 -4.62 8.81
CA SER A 221 16.49 -5.83 9.58
C SER A 221 16.72 -5.57 11.07
N LEU A 222 16.24 -6.49 11.92
CA LEU A 222 16.56 -6.57 13.35
C LEU A 222 17.75 -7.48 13.67
N ASN A 223 18.37 -8.15 12.69
CA ASN A 223 19.43 -9.15 12.90
C ASN A 223 20.63 -8.61 13.68
N ASN A 224 20.92 -7.30 13.58
CA ASN A 224 21.98 -6.64 14.31
C ASN A 224 21.48 -5.91 15.59
N GLY A 225 20.28 -6.24 16.04
CA GLY A 225 19.63 -5.69 17.22
C GLY A 225 18.93 -4.34 17.01
N LEU A 226 18.09 -3.99 17.97
CA LEU A 226 17.17 -2.84 17.90
C LEU A 226 17.88 -1.49 17.68
N ASN A 227 19.02 -1.26 18.31
CA ASN A 227 19.75 0.01 18.18
C ASN A 227 20.31 0.18 16.75
N SER A 228 20.81 -0.89 16.15
CA SER A 228 21.24 -0.87 14.75
C SER A 228 20.10 -0.63 13.80
N ALA A 229 18.95 -1.29 14.02
CA ALA A 229 17.75 -1.08 13.24
C ALA A 229 17.25 0.36 13.30
N LYS A 230 17.19 0.96 14.50
CA LYS A 230 16.82 2.38 14.67
C LYS A 230 17.76 3.33 13.94
N SER A 231 19.07 3.09 14.02
CA SER A 231 20.04 3.89 13.28
C SER A 231 19.85 3.77 11.76
N SER A 232 19.54 2.59 11.26
CA SER A 232 19.24 2.36 9.85
C SER A 232 17.96 3.07 9.40
N ILE A 233 16.91 3.05 10.23
CA ILE A 233 15.66 3.79 10.00
C ILE A 233 15.95 5.30 9.91
N ASP A 234 16.71 5.86 10.87
CA ASP A 234 17.01 7.29 10.87
C ASP A 234 17.78 7.73 9.63
N GLN A 235 18.80 6.97 9.25
CA GLN A 235 19.59 7.25 8.04
C GLN A 235 18.76 7.15 6.77
N MET A 236 17.94 6.11 6.65
CA MET A 236 17.05 5.90 5.53
C MET A 236 16.01 7.02 5.42
N MET A 237 15.33 7.38 6.50
CA MET A 237 14.33 8.45 6.49
C MET A 237 14.95 9.81 6.22
N ALA A 238 16.17 10.07 6.70
CA ALA A 238 16.91 11.27 6.36
C ALA A 238 17.27 11.33 4.86
N ALA A 239 17.65 10.20 4.25
CA ALA A 239 17.89 10.12 2.80
C ALA A 239 16.62 10.36 1.98
N VAL A 240 15.49 9.78 2.39
CA VAL A 240 14.18 10.00 1.77
C VAL A 240 13.77 11.47 1.87
N GLU A 241 13.93 12.09 3.01
CA GLU A 241 13.65 13.51 3.23
C GLU A 241 14.54 14.41 2.33
N ALA A 242 15.84 14.16 2.34
CA ALA A 242 16.82 14.97 1.62
C ALA A 242 16.72 14.84 0.10
N HIS A 243 16.39 13.66 -0.43
CA HIS A 243 16.48 13.38 -1.87
C HIS A 243 15.14 13.17 -2.55
N LEU A 244 14.07 12.91 -1.83
CA LEU A 244 12.74 12.66 -2.40
C LEU A 244 11.71 13.71 -1.96
N ALA A 245 11.45 13.84 -0.65
CA ALA A 245 10.49 14.83 -0.13
C ALA A 245 10.87 16.27 -0.47
N SER A 246 12.16 16.59 -0.51
CA SER A 246 12.68 17.90 -0.91
C SER A 246 12.30 18.33 -2.34
N LYS A 247 11.80 17.41 -3.18
CA LYS A 247 11.31 17.70 -4.53
C LYS A 247 9.91 18.30 -4.56
N GLY A 248 9.25 18.43 -3.39
CA GLY A 248 8.01 19.19 -3.25
C GLY A 248 6.73 18.35 -3.27
N ALA A 249 6.82 17.03 -3.07
CA ALA A 249 5.69 16.16 -2.84
C ALA A 249 5.83 15.37 -1.52
N PRO A 250 4.72 15.06 -0.82
CA PRO A 250 4.74 14.19 0.34
C PRO A 250 5.23 12.78 -0.04
N VAL A 251 5.69 12.03 0.96
CA VAL A 251 6.18 10.66 0.78
C VAL A 251 5.38 9.69 1.64
N ILE A 252 5.11 8.50 1.12
CA ILE A 252 4.61 7.37 1.87
C ILE A 252 5.56 6.17 1.78
N PHE A 253 5.57 5.36 2.83
CA PHE A 253 6.10 4.00 2.81
C PHE A 253 4.92 3.07 2.51
N GLY A 254 4.73 2.71 1.25
CA GLY A 254 3.59 1.89 0.79
C GLY A 254 3.69 0.45 1.24
N GLU A 255 4.92 0.01 1.53
CA GLU A 255 5.20 -1.24 2.20
C GLU A 255 6.34 -1.06 3.18
N TRP A 256 6.13 -1.57 4.40
CA TRP A 256 7.19 -1.72 5.39
C TRP A 256 6.79 -2.79 6.40
N GLY A 257 7.78 -3.40 7.01
CA GLY A 257 7.52 -4.44 8.00
C GLY A 257 8.79 -4.84 8.74
N VAL A 258 8.64 -5.70 9.72
CA VAL A 258 9.73 -6.45 10.31
C VAL A 258 9.80 -7.77 9.54
N PRO A 259 10.86 -8.02 8.76
CA PRO A 259 11.04 -9.34 8.18
C PRO A 259 11.20 -10.35 9.32
N ASP A 260 10.33 -11.34 9.37
CA ASP A 260 10.55 -12.54 10.15
C ASP A 260 11.33 -13.48 9.23
N ASP A 261 12.64 -13.61 9.47
CA ASP A 261 13.58 -14.24 8.55
C ASP A 261 13.30 -15.73 8.29
N GLU A 262 12.38 -16.36 9.03
CA GLU A 262 12.16 -17.81 8.90
C GLU A 262 10.72 -18.20 8.52
N ASN A 263 9.72 -17.33 8.71
CA ASN A 263 8.35 -17.71 8.37
C ASN A 263 7.37 -16.52 8.42
N GLU A 264 6.95 -15.99 7.29
CA GLU A 264 5.89 -14.96 7.21
C GLU A 264 4.58 -15.39 7.93
N ASN A 265 4.47 -16.67 8.28
CA ASN A 265 3.34 -17.28 8.95
C ASN A 265 3.58 -17.57 10.44
N ASP A 266 4.82 -17.50 10.94
CA ASP A 266 5.11 -17.73 12.36
C ASP A 266 4.97 -16.44 13.17
N CYS A 267 3.76 -16.20 13.65
CA CYS A 267 3.42 -15.04 14.46
C CYS A 267 3.66 -15.27 15.96
N THR A 268 4.35 -16.34 16.35
CA THR A 268 4.44 -16.76 17.77
C THR A 268 5.58 -16.09 18.54
N ASN A 269 6.59 -15.51 17.88
CA ASN A 269 7.78 -14.95 18.52
C ASN A 269 7.83 -13.42 18.50
N LYS A 270 6.73 -12.74 18.82
CA LYS A 270 6.72 -11.27 18.93
C LYS A 270 7.40 -10.82 20.20
N ASN A 271 8.67 -10.49 20.09
CA ASN A 271 9.44 -9.98 21.21
C ASN A 271 9.31 -8.46 21.40
N ALA A 272 9.80 -7.96 22.53
CA ALA A 272 9.75 -6.53 22.86
C ALA A 272 10.51 -5.66 21.84
N ASP A 273 11.55 -6.19 21.20
CA ASP A 273 12.33 -5.48 20.19
C ASP A 273 11.53 -5.24 18.92
N MET A 274 10.69 -6.22 18.48
CA MET A 274 9.81 -6.04 17.32
C MET A 274 8.75 -4.97 17.58
N GLN A 275 8.14 -4.98 18.77
CA GLN A 275 7.19 -3.95 19.18
C GLN A 275 7.85 -2.56 19.23
N ALA A 276 9.04 -2.46 19.84
CA ALA A 276 9.79 -1.22 19.90
C ALA A 276 10.23 -0.72 18.52
N PHE A 277 10.57 -1.64 17.59
CA PHE A 277 10.94 -1.34 16.22
C PHE A 277 9.76 -0.75 15.43
N VAL A 278 8.59 -1.44 15.40
CA VAL A 278 7.44 -0.97 14.61
C VAL A 278 6.92 0.36 15.14
N ARG A 279 6.91 0.54 16.45
CA ARG A 279 6.56 1.79 17.09
C ARG A 279 7.52 2.92 16.67
N TYR A 280 8.81 2.68 16.75
CA TYR A 280 9.83 3.65 16.38
C TYR A 280 9.73 4.06 14.91
N PHE A 281 9.53 3.10 14.00
CA PHE A 281 9.35 3.38 12.58
C PHE A 281 8.21 4.35 12.34
N VAL A 282 7.05 4.09 12.92
CA VAL A 282 5.85 4.94 12.77
C VAL A 282 6.05 6.32 13.40
N GLU A 283 6.67 6.40 14.59
CA GLU A 283 6.98 7.67 15.26
C GLU A 283 7.92 8.54 14.41
N GLN A 284 8.98 7.94 13.84
CA GLN A 284 9.93 8.65 12.98
C GLN A 284 9.31 9.09 11.66
N ALA A 285 8.47 8.25 11.04
CA ALA A 285 7.74 8.59 9.83
C ALA A 285 6.77 9.75 10.09
N LYS A 286 5.96 9.67 11.16
CA LYS A 286 5.03 10.72 11.55
C LYS A 286 5.72 12.06 11.79
N THR A 287 6.86 12.06 12.49
CA THR A 287 7.62 13.28 12.78
C THR A 287 8.05 14.00 11.49
N ARG A 288 8.27 13.28 10.41
CA ARG A 288 8.64 13.80 9.08
C ARG A 288 7.45 14.02 8.14
N GLY A 289 6.24 13.73 8.60
CA GLY A 289 5.02 13.82 7.78
C GLY A 289 4.91 12.72 6.72
N PHE A 290 5.58 11.58 6.92
CA PHE A 290 5.48 10.43 6.03
C PHE A 290 4.31 9.53 6.41
N GLY A 291 3.52 9.08 5.41
CA GLY A 291 2.51 8.05 5.59
C GLY A 291 3.13 6.65 5.62
N THR A 292 2.46 5.68 6.25
CA THR A 292 3.00 4.32 6.34
C THR A 292 1.93 3.26 6.19
N PHE A 293 2.26 2.18 5.46
CA PHE A 293 1.39 1.02 5.23
C PHE A 293 2.14 -0.25 5.61
N TYR A 294 1.78 -0.87 6.74
CA TYR A 294 2.44 -2.09 7.19
C TYR A 294 2.14 -3.24 6.23
N TRP A 295 3.17 -3.85 5.69
CA TRP A 295 3.10 -5.02 4.84
C TRP A 295 3.33 -6.24 5.68
N MET A 296 2.55 -7.00 5.62
CA MET A 296 1.23 -7.60 5.80
C MET A 296 1.34 -8.56 7.00
N GLY A 297 0.39 -9.46 7.22
CA GLY A 297 0.55 -10.48 8.27
C GLY A 297 0.11 -10.07 9.68
N LEU A 298 -0.67 -8.99 9.81
CA LEU A 298 -1.27 -8.61 11.11
C LEU A 298 -2.56 -9.39 11.43
N SER A 299 -3.13 -10.10 10.46
CA SER A 299 -4.31 -10.97 10.61
C SER A 299 -3.94 -12.45 10.40
N ASP A 300 -4.87 -13.33 10.08
CA ASP A 300 -4.69 -14.78 9.96
C ASP A 300 -3.66 -15.26 8.89
N GLY A 301 -2.59 -14.53 8.69
CA GLY A 301 -1.52 -14.86 7.75
C GLY A 301 -2.02 -14.91 6.30
N ASN A 302 -1.66 -15.98 5.57
CA ASN A 302 -1.96 -16.12 4.14
C ASN A 302 -3.46 -16.24 3.82
N HIS A 303 -4.29 -16.59 4.77
CA HIS A 303 -5.71 -16.83 4.52
C HIS A 303 -6.55 -15.58 4.68
N ARG A 304 -6.30 -14.76 5.68
CA ARG A 304 -7.03 -13.52 6.00
C ARG A 304 -8.55 -13.68 5.98
N THR A 305 -9.00 -14.86 6.35
CA THR A 305 -10.41 -15.26 6.33
C THR A 305 -11.10 -14.99 7.66
N VAL A 306 -10.36 -15.04 8.76
CA VAL A 306 -10.85 -14.79 10.11
C VAL A 306 -10.57 -13.33 10.48
N PRO A 307 -11.59 -12.55 10.92
CA PRO A 307 -11.41 -11.16 11.29
C PRO A 307 -10.84 -11.02 12.71
N GLU A 308 -9.63 -11.51 12.91
CA GLU A 308 -8.86 -11.35 14.15
C GLU A 308 -7.40 -11.03 13.85
N PHE A 309 -6.75 -10.36 14.78
CA PHE A 309 -5.31 -10.09 14.68
C PHE A 309 -4.53 -11.29 15.23
N ASN A 310 -3.63 -11.82 14.43
CA ASN A 310 -2.65 -12.80 14.89
C ASN A 310 -1.41 -12.14 15.52
N GLN A 311 -1.27 -10.81 15.38
CA GLN A 311 -0.18 -10.01 15.94
C GLN A 311 -0.72 -8.76 16.69
N PRO A 312 -1.57 -8.94 17.72
CA PRO A 312 -2.22 -7.80 18.39
C PRO A 312 -1.23 -6.83 19.03
N ASP A 313 -0.11 -7.33 19.55
CA ASP A 313 0.92 -6.50 20.18
C ASP A 313 1.63 -5.58 19.17
N LEU A 314 1.86 -6.05 17.93
CA LEU A 314 2.39 -5.19 16.87
C LEU A 314 1.37 -4.16 16.40
N VAL A 315 0.10 -4.55 16.27
CA VAL A 315 -1.00 -3.62 15.97
C VAL A 315 -1.06 -2.51 17.00
N GLU A 316 -1.02 -2.87 18.29
CA GLU A 316 -1.02 -1.89 19.37
C GLU A 316 0.20 -0.96 19.30
N ALA A 317 1.39 -1.50 19.07
CA ALA A 317 2.63 -0.73 18.97
C ALA A 317 2.61 0.25 17.78
N ILE A 318 2.12 -0.17 16.61
CA ILE A 318 1.95 0.67 15.42
C ILE A 318 0.98 1.82 15.71
N VAL A 319 -0.19 1.51 16.24
CA VAL A 319 -1.25 2.50 16.49
C VAL A 319 -0.83 3.49 17.58
N LYS A 320 -0.18 3.01 18.65
CA LYS A 320 0.40 3.89 19.68
C LYS A 320 1.54 4.76 19.15
N GLY A 321 2.34 4.26 18.22
CA GLY A 321 3.37 5.04 17.53
C GLY A 321 2.78 6.22 16.78
N TYR A 322 1.63 6.02 16.15
CA TYR A 322 0.96 7.07 15.39
C TYR A 322 0.19 8.07 16.26
N TYR A 323 -0.67 7.58 17.17
CA TYR A 323 -1.55 8.44 17.98
C TYR A 323 -0.93 8.92 19.29
N GLY A 324 0.15 8.31 19.75
CA GLY A 324 0.66 8.45 21.10
C GLY A 324 -0.10 7.56 22.10
N ASN A 325 0.42 7.44 23.33
CA ASN A 325 -0.20 6.58 24.34
C ASN A 325 -1.59 7.07 24.75
N ASP A 326 -1.81 8.38 24.81
CA ASP A 326 -3.07 8.99 25.26
C ASP A 326 -4.14 9.01 24.17
N GLY A 327 -3.75 8.91 22.89
CA GLY A 327 -4.65 8.82 21.74
C GLY A 327 -5.12 7.41 21.41
N TYR A 328 -4.51 6.41 22.03
CA TYR A 328 -4.87 5.00 21.80
C TYR A 328 -6.03 4.58 22.70
N THR A 329 -7.20 4.38 22.13
CA THR A 329 -8.40 3.96 22.87
C THR A 329 -8.46 2.43 23.12
N GLY A 330 -7.43 1.70 22.68
CA GLY A 330 -7.32 0.25 22.77
C GLY A 330 -8.02 -0.49 21.64
N VAL A 331 -7.46 -1.64 21.23
CA VAL A 331 -8.24 -2.66 20.51
C VAL A 331 -9.20 -3.23 21.55
N THR A 332 -10.43 -2.73 21.57
CA THR A 332 -11.43 -3.34 22.42
C THR A 332 -11.68 -4.73 21.86
N PRO A 333 -11.35 -5.82 22.58
CA PRO A 333 -11.78 -7.15 22.17
C PRO A 333 -13.28 -7.05 21.93
N VAL A 334 -13.77 -7.58 20.82
CA VAL A 334 -15.21 -7.73 20.65
C VAL A 334 -15.64 -8.68 21.75
N SER A 335 -16.04 -8.12 22.90
CA SER A 335 -16.62 -8.89 23.97
C SER A 335 -17.90 -9.51 23.42
N THR A 336 -17.90 -10.81 23.23
CA THR A 336 -19.08 -11.57 22.87
C THR A 336 -20.10 -11.63 24.03
N ALA A 337 -19.76 -11.06 25.17
CA ALA A 337 -20.67 -10.87 26.29
C ALA A 337 -21.30 -9.48 26.26
N PRO A 338 -22.62 -9.32 26.26
CA PRO A 338 -23.25 -8.01 26.34
C PRO A 338 -22.96 -7.40 27.72
N GLN A 339 -22.02 -6.44 27.78
CA GLN A 339 -21.92 -5.59 28.97
C GLN A 339 -23.21 -4.78 29.08
N MET A 340 -23.95 -5.05 30.14
CA MET A 340 -25.12 -4.26 30.54
C MET A 340 -24.68 -2.89 31.03
N ALA A 341 -24.41 -1.96 30.11
CA ALA A 341 -24.40 -0.56 30.47
C ALA A 341 -25.85 -0.09 30.64
N ASN A 342 -26.12 0.77 31.61
CA ASN A 342 -27.42 1.40 31.90
C ASN A 342 -27.96 2.20 30.71
N GLY A 343 -28.11 1.58 29.55
CA GLY A 343 -28.52 2.15 28.30
C GLY A 343 -30.03 2.21 28.17
N ARG A 344 -30.56 3.37 27.87
CA ARG A 344 -31.96 3.54 27.46
C ARG A 344 -32.19 2.72 26.20
N LEU A 345 -33.29 1.94 26.20
CA LEU A 345 -33.71 1.15 25.04
C LEU A 345 -34.65 1.95 24.16
N TYR A 346 -34.49 1.82 22.85
CA TYR A 346 -35.36 2.42 21.84
C TYR A 346 -35.86 1.30 20.91
N ASP A 347 -37.09 1.41 20.45
CA ASP A 347 -37.58 0.53 19.38
C ASP A 347 -36.94 0.92 18.02
N LEU A 348 -37.19 0.12 16.98
CA LEU A 348 -36.64 0.37 15.63
C LEU A 348 -37.15 1.68 14.97
N GLN A 349 -38.19 2.32 15.56
CA GLN A 349 -38.72 3.63 15.18
C GLN A 349 -38.13 4.78 16.01
N GLY A 350 -37.15 4.48 16.90
CA GLY A 350 -36.47 5.49 17.72
C GLY A 350 -37.24 5.92 18.99
N ARG A 351 -38.34 5.26 19.35
CA ARG A 351 -39.13 5.56 20.54
C ARG A 351 -38.52 4.86 21.76
N ARG A 352 -38.41 5.57 22.86
CA ARG A 352 -37.89 5.02 24.12
C ARG A 352 -38.82 3.93 24.65
N VAL A 353 -38.24 2.76 24.99
CA VAL A 353 -38.94 1.60 25.54
C VAL A 353 -38.57 1.44 27.00
N THR A 354 -39.57 1.56 27.88
CA THR A 354 -39.40 1.41 29.34
C THR A 354 -39.68 -0.01 29.83
N HIS A 355 -40.46 -0.78 29.07
CA HIS A 355 -40.84 -2.17 29.40
C HIS A 355 -40.61 -3.02 28.14
N PRO A 356 -39.38 -3.48 27.90
CA PRO A 356 -39.08 -4.25 26.68
C PRO A 356 -39.72 -5.63 26.75
N ARG A 357 -40.36 -6.02 25.65
CA ARG A 357 -40.79 -7.41 25.40
C ARG A 357 -39.72 -8.11 24.56
N LYS A 358 -39.87 -9.42 24.35
CA LYS A 358 -38.97 -10.17 23.47
C LYS A 358 -38.96 -9.52 22.06
N GLY A 359 -37.81 -9.03 21.60
CA GLY A 359 -37.68 -8.35 20.33
C GLY A 359 -36.32 -7.65 20.13
N LEU A 360 -36.22 -6.91 19.05
CA LEU A 360 -35.02 -6.12 18.68
C LEU A 360 -35.19 -4.65 19.09
N TYR A 361 -34.17 -4.11 19.71
CA TYR A 361 -34.11 -2.74 20.22
C TYR A 361 -32.78 -2.09 19.86
N VAL A 362 -32.71 -0.77 19.95
CA VAL A 362 -31.48 0.00 19.84
C VAL A 362 -31.07 0.48 21.23
N SER A 363 -29.82 0.22 21.63
CA SER A 363 -29.24 0.76 22.86
C SER A 363 -27.82 1.26 22.56
N ASN A 364 -27.55 2.51 22.91
CA ASN A 364 -26.27 3.19 22.62
C ASN A 364 -25.85 3.08 21.15
N GLY A 365 -26.78 3.24 20.22
CA GLY A 365 -26.53 3.16 18.79
C GLY A 365 -26.33 1.74 18.24
N ARG A 366 -26.53 0.70 19.05
CA ARG A 366 -26.37 -0.71 18.66
C ARG A 366 -27.69 -1.47 18.74
N LEU A 367 -27.89 -2.42 17.84
CA LEU A 367 -29.01 -3.33 17.85
C LEU A 367 -28.79 -4.37 18.96
N VAL A 368 -29.78 -4.53 19.84
CA VAL A 368 -29.78 -5.52 20.94
C VAL A 368 -31.06 -6.31 20.90
N SER A 369 -31.00 -7.60 21.19
CA SER A 369 -32.20 -8.45 21.39
C SER A 369 -32.52 -8.60 22.88
N ARG A 370 -33.80 -8.62 23.21
CA ARG A 370 -34.30 -8.92 24.55
C ARG A 370 -35.33 -10.00 24.48
#